data_19a4d2a0080b33bc8a5082da977284d7
#
_entry.id   19a4d2a0080b33bc8a5082da977284d7
#
_cell.length_a   1.000
_cell.length_b   1.000
_cell.length_c   1.000
_cell.angle_alpha   90.00
_cell.angle_beta   90.00
_cell.angle_gamma   90.00
#
_symmetry.space_group_name_H-M   'P 1'
#
loop_
_entity.id
_entity.type
_entity.pdbx_description
1 polymer ?
#
loop_
_entity_poly.entity_id
_entity_poly.type
_entity_poly.pdbx_seq_one_letter_code
_entity_poly.pdbx_strand_id
1 'polypeptide(L)'
;MRGSVRGTRLAAVLASVLLLFTTATACGSEEDSGTDDGTSAAAGGALPVTIPHKYGSTTIKNEPKRIVTVGLTDQDAVLALGKVPVGTTEWNGGYEGAIGPWARDELGSAKPPTVLKDTGTGPQTEEIAALRPDLVLAVYGGLTKEQYETLSKFAPVVAQPKEYNDFGVPWQRQTELIGTALGQKAKAKELVKGVQTTFRTVAAEHPAFAGADAVMATPCDGSFVFGSQDPRSRVLTDLGFTLPADLDKVIGDEFGANISKERTDLLDTDATVWIVADPAKDEGKLDRNPLYADLKVAKQDREVYVKESSDYGNAISSVTVLSLPYTLDRLAPQLAAAVDGKPATRVAQPAS
;
A
#
# COMPACT_ATOMS: atom_id res chain seq x y z
N MET A 1 19.58 -59.47 -36.15
CA MET A 1 18.89 -60.67 -35.58
C MET A 1 17.67 -60.11 -34.85
N ARG A 2 16.52 -60.21 -35.45
CA ARG A 2 15.47 -61.21 -35.24
C ARG A 2 14.97 -61.13 -33.78
N GLY A 3 13.72 -60.91 -33.45
CA GLY A 3 12.42 -60.93 -34.11
C GLY A 3 11.38 -60.39 -33.10
N SER A 4 10.36 -59.66 -33.49
CA SER A 4 9.04 -60.20 -33.94
C SER A 4 8.38 -61.13 -32.89
N VAL A 5 7.14 -60.84 -32.42
CA VAL A 5 5.85 -61.07 -33.01
C VAL A 5 4.77 -60.67 -31.99
N ARG A 6 3.78 -59.82 -32.34
CA ARG A 6 2.33 -60.11 -32.54
C ARG A 6 1.61 -60.79 -31.37
N GLY A 7 0.46 -60.44 -31.03
CA GLY A 7 -0.80 -59.93 -31.57
C GLY A 7 -1.87 -60.18 -30.51
N THR A 8 -2.95 -59.78 -30.52
CA THR A 8 -4.17 -59.74 -31.31
C THR A 8 -5.41 -59.77 -30.39
N ARG A 9 -6.30 -58.77 -30.54
CA ARG A 9 -7.79 -58.92 -30.70
C ARG A 9 -8.62 -59.60 -29.60
N LEU A 10 -9.71 -59.13 -29.22
CA LEU A 10 -11.12 -58.92 -29.61
C LEU A 10 -11.94 -58.68 -28.35
N ALA A 11 -12.84 -57.90 -28.30
CA ALA A 11 -14.12 -57.50 -28.90
C ALA A 11 -15.24 -57.51 -27.83
N ALA A 12 -15.90 -56.41 -27.77
CA ALA A 12 -17.34 -56.15 -27.66
C ALA A 12 -18.25 -57.14 -26.85
N VAL A 13 -19.17 -56.53 -26.09
CA VAL A 13 -20.62 -56.68 -26.26
C VAL A 13 -21.40 -55.67 -25.47
N LEU A 14 -22.35 -55.03 -26.09
CA LEU A 14 -23.47 -54.23 -25.66
C LEU A 14 -24.41 -54.94 -24.67
N ALA A 15 -25.03 -54.21 -23.75
CA ALA A 15 -26.42 -54.43 -23.39
C ALA A 15 -27.06 -53.19 -22.77
N SER A 16 -27.96 -52.61 -23.52
CA SER A 16 -28.95 -51.62 -23.11
C SER A 16 -30.04 -52.25 -22.27
N VAL A 17 -30.47 -51.60 -21.17
CA VAL A 17 -31.83 -51.81 -20.62
C VAL A 17 -32.39 -50.46 -20.19
N LEU A 18 -33.42 -50.10 -20.89
CA LEU A 18 -34.35 -48.97 -20.65
C LEU A 18 -35.47 -49.53 -19.75
N LEU A 19 -35.85 -48.87 -18.67
CA LEU A 19 -37.18 -49.00 -18.08
C LEU A 19 -37.64 -47.75 -17.37
N LEU A 20 -38.84 -47.42 -17.68
CA LEU A 20 -39.69 -46.26 -17.46
C LEU A 20 -40.45 -46.27 -16.09
N PHE A 21 -40.84 -45.06 -15.70
CA PHE A 21 -42.03 -44.67 -14.90
C PHE A 21 -42.16 -45.10 -13.42
N THR A 22 -42.35 -44.14 -12.52
CA THR A 22 -43.71 -43.75 -12.06
C THR A 22 -43.67 -42.45 -11.23
N THR A 23 -44.64 -41.58 -11.50
CA THR A 23 -45.07 -40.42 -10.75
C THR A 23 -45.80 -40.83 -9.49
N ALA A 24 -45.56 -40.15 -8.38
CA ALA A 24 -46.53 -40.02 -7.29
C ALA A 24 -46.48 -38.64 -6.65
N THR A 25 -47.53 -37.86 -6.87
CA THR A 25 -47.91 -36.65 -6.14
C THR A 25 -48.45 -37.02 -4.78
N ALA A 26 -48.00 -36.34 -3.72
CA ALA A 26 -48.75 -36.17 -2.49
C ALA A 26 -48.47 -34.81 -1.87
N CYS A 27 -49.49 -34.00 -1.76
CA CYS A 27 -49.57 -32.77 -0.96
C CYS A 27 -49.48 -33.08 0.54
N GLY A 28 -48.86 -32.19 1.31
CA GLY A 28 -48.89 -32.13 2.76
C GLY A 28 -48.21 -30.87 3.25
N SER A 29 -49.01 -29.90 3.66
CA SER A 29 -48.65 -28.65 4.30
C SER A 29 -48.01 -28.92 5.66
N GLU A 30 -46.97 -28.15 6.06
CA GLU A 30 -46.96 -27.34 7.29
C GLU A 30 -45.65 -26.56 7.40
N GLU A 31 -45.79 -25.37 7.92
CA GLU A 31 -44.78 -24.31 8.07
C GLU A 31 -43.69 -24.73 9.07
N ASP A 32 -42.41 -24.46 8.72
CA ASP A 32 -41.42 -24.03 9.71
C ASP A 32 -40.45 -23.01 9.07
N SER A 33 -40.49 -21.83 9.63
CA SER A 33 -39.69 -20.66 9.24
C SER A 33 -38.24 -20.81 9.76
N GLY A 34 -37.35 -21.33 8.92
CA GLY A 34 -35.90 -21.26 9.11
C GLY A 34 -35.32 -20.27 8.11
N THR A 35 -35.08 -19.05 8.53
CA THR A 35 -34.30 -18.07 7.79
C THR A 35 -32.85 -18.54 7.74
N ASP A 36 -32.52 -19.30 6.70
CA ASP A 36 -31.15 -19.58 6.32
C ASP A 36 -30.67 -18.37 5.50
N ASP A 37 -30.01 -17.42 6.18
CA ASP A 37 -29.38 -16.25 5.59
C ASP A 37 -28.07 -16.71 4.90
N GLY A 38 -28.25 -17.49 3.84
CA GLY A 38 -27.22 -17.93 2.93
C GLY A 38 -26.66 -16.75 2.17
N THR A 39 -25.74 -16.00 2.80
CA THR A 39 -24.91 -15.02 2.12
C THR A 39 -24.04 -15.73 1.10
N SER A 40 -24.60 -15.95 -0.10
CA SER A 40 -23.86 -16.37 -1.28
C SER A 40 -22.82 -15.30 -1.57
N ALA A 41 -21.56 -15.56 -1.21
CA ALA A 41 -20.42 -14.76 -1.61
C ALA A 41 -20.35 -14.72 -3.13
N ALA A 42 -20.86 -13.66 -3.73
CA ALA A 42 -20.75 -13.41 -5.16
C ALA A 42 -19.27 -13.38 -5.54
N ALA A 43 -18.83 -14.39 -6.27
CA ALA A 43 -17.50 -14.43 -6.85
C ALA A 43 -17.37 -13.29 -7.87
N GLY A 44 -16.44 -12.36 -7.58
CA GLY A 44 -16.03 -11.29 -8.49
C GLY A 44 -16.69 -9.96 -8.25
N GLY A 45 -16.24 -9.20 -7.22
CA GLY A 45 -16.29 -7.72 -7.16
C GLY A 45 -17.61 -6.98 -7.46
N ALA A 46 -18.74 -7.69 -7.51
CA ALA A 46 -20.04 -7.09 -7.83
C ALA A 46 -20.60 -6.29 -6.65
N LEU A 47 -21.19 -5.14 -6.94
CA LEU A 47 -21.99 -4.37 -6.00
C LEU A 47 -23.40 -4.99 -5.88
N PRO A 48 -24.06 -4.92 -4.72
CA PRO A 48 -23.65 -4.20 -3.50
C PRO A 48 -22.54 -4.92 -2.73
N VAL A 49 -21.71 -4.13 -2.00
CA VAL A 49 -20.67 -4.66 -1.13
C VAL A 49 -20.70 -3.97 0.22
N THR A 50 -20.47 -4.73 1.31
CA THR A 50 -20.31 -4.19 2.65
C THR A 50 -18.85 -4.33 3.10
N ILE A 51 -18.25 -3.22 3.50
CA ILE A 51 -16.84 -3.11 3.87
C ILE A 51 -16.73 -2.82 5.37
N PRO A 52 -16.12 -3.74 6.15
CA PRO A 52 -15.85 -3.49 7.57
C PRO A 52 -14.66 -2.53 7.72
N HIS A 53 -14.72 -1.67 8.74
CA HIS A 53 -13.67 -0.71 9.11
C HIS A 53 -13.71 -0.39 10.62
N LYS A 54 -12.78 0.43 11.12
CA LYS A 54 -12.64 0.68 12.57
C LYS A 54 -13.89 1.30 13.25
N TYR A 55 -14.81 1.88 12.48
CA TYR A 55 -16.05 2.48 13.02
C TYR A 55 -17.32 1.67 12.71
N GLY A 56 -17.19 0.43 12.23
CA GLY A 56 -18.31 -0.44 11.90
C GLY A 56 -18.20 -0.98 10.48
N SER A 57 -19.18 -0.70 9.64
CA SER A 57 -19.16 -1.11 8.22
C SER A 57 -19.93 -0.13 7.34
N THR A 58 -19.51 -0.07 6.06
CA THR A 58 -20.16 0.77 5.05
C THR A 58 -20.62 -0.09 3.89
N THR A 59 -21.90 0.03 3.51
CA THR A 59 -22.47 -0.66 2.36
C THR A 59 -22.51 0.27 1.15
N ILE A 60 -21.86 -0.13 0.07
CA ILE A 60 -21.86 0.55 -1.22
C ILE A 60 -22.80 -0.22 -2.14
N LYS A 61 -23.93 0.41 -2.50
CA LYS A 61 -25.01 -0.23 -3.25
C LYS A 61 -24.80 -0.19 -4.76
N ASN A 62 -24.26 0.91 -5.26
CA ASN A 62 -24.09 1.19 -6.69
C ASN A 62 -22.65 1.61 -6.97
N GLU A 63 -22.23 1.52 -8.23
CA GLU A 63 -20.92 1.99 -8.67
C GLU A 63 -20.74 3.49 -8.39
N PRO A 64 -19.72 3.87 -7.60
CA PRO A 64 -19.43 5.26 -7.28
C PRO A 64 -19.01 6.06 -8.51
N LYS A 65 -19.54 7.27 -8.63
CA LYS A 65 -19.24 8.21 -9.73
C LYS A 65 -18.60 9.50 -9.24
N ARG A 66 -18.82 9.86 -7.97
CA ARG A 66 -18.33 11.10 -7.37
C ARG A 66 -17.55 10.77 -6.10
N ILE A 67 -16.33 10.32 -6.33
CA ILE A 67 -15.43 9.83 -5.26
C ILE A 67 -14.67 11.04 -4.69
N VAL A 68 -14.62 11.16 -3.37
CA VAL A 68 -13.71 12.06 -2.66
C VAL A 68 -12.74 11.21 -1.86
N THR A 69 -11.45 11.51 -1.95
CA THR A 69 -10.41 10.89 -1.13
C THR A 69 -9.99 11.85 -0.01
N VAL A 70 -10.25 11.42 1.23
CA VAL A 70 -9.82 12.08 2.47
C VAL A 70 -8.54 11.42 2.99
N GLY A 71 -8.35 10.14 2.71
CA GLY A 71 -7.08 9.46 2.95
C GLY A 71 -5.96 10.08 2.12
N LEU A 72 -4.78 10.25 2.73
CA LEU A 72 -3.67 11.05 2.21
C LEU A 72 -3.09 10.56 0.88
N THR A 73 -3.28 9.26 0.55
CA THR A 73 -2.73 8.64 -0.67
C THR A 73 -3.77 7.78 -1.41
N ASP A 74 -5.03 7.82 -1.01
CA ASP A 74 -6.10 6.96 -1.56
C ASP A 74 -6.37 7.24 -3.05
N GLN A 75 -6.09 8.47 -3.52
CA GLN A 75 -6.29 8.88 -4.91
C GLN A 75 -5.48 8.03 -5.91
N ASP A 76 -4.29 7.58 -5.54
CA ASP A 76 -3.45 6.80 -6.43
C ASP A 76 -4.11 5.45 -6.76
N ALA A 77 -4.70 4.77 -5.77
CA ALA A 77 -5.44 3.54 -6.02
C ALA A 77 -6.71 3.78 -6.85
N VAL A 78 -7.41 4.91 -6.63
CA VAL A 78 -8.58 5.29 -7.44
C VAL A 78 -8.18 5.52 -8.91
N LEU A 79 -7.07 6.23 -9.16
CA LEU A 79 -6.53 6.49 -10.49
C LEU A 79 -6.09 5.19 -11.18
N ALA A 80 -5.31 4.34 -10.50
CA ALA A 80 -4.87 3.04 -11.01
C ALA A 80 -6.04 2.14 -11.42
N LEU A 81 -7.19 2.30 -10.76
CA LEU A 81 -8.42 1.61 -11.11
C LEU A 81 -9.20 2.29 -12.26
N GLY A 82 -8.68 3.37 -12.83
CA GLY A 82 -9.27 4.08 -13.97
C GLY A 82 -10.43 5.00 -13.60
N LYS A 83 -10.46 5.47 -12.35
CA LYS A 83 -11.43 6.47 -11.88
C LYS A 83 -10.70 7.74 -11.48
N VAL A 84 -11.35 8.89 -11.66
CA VAL A 84 -10.79 10.18 -11.23
C VAL A 84 -11.64 10.73 -10.08
N PRO A 85 -11.05 11.00 -8.91
CA PRO A 85 -11.77 11.62 -7.81
C PRO A 85 -12.27 13.01 -8.18
N VAL A 86 -13.38 13.45 -7.59
CA VAL A 86 -13.85 14.85 -7.73
C VAL A 86 -13.18 15.78 -6.72
N GLY A 87 -12.63 15.23 -5.64
CA GLY A 87 -11.87 15.95 -4.62
C GLY A 87 -10.84 15.03 -3.96
N THR A 88 -9.70 15.60 -3.58
CA THR A 88 -8.54 14.89 -3.03
C THR A 88 -7.89 15.73 -1.95
N THR A 89 -7.60 15.14 -0.80
CA THR A 89 -6.84 15.81 0.26
C THR A 89 -5.38 16.01 -0.19
N GLU A 90 -4.89 17.24 -0.05
CA GLU A 90 -3.47 17.54 -0.25
C GLU A 90 -2.67 17.01 0.95
N TRP A 91 -1.61 16.29 0.65
CA TRP A 91 -0.66 15.86 1.66
C TRP A 91 0.73 16.42 1.39
N ASN A 92 1.35 16.09 0.25
CA ASN A 92 2.71 16.48 -0.09
C ASN A 92 2.80 17.07 -1.50
N GLY A 93 3.86 17.84 -1.77
CA GLY A 93 4.31 18.25 -3.10
C GLY A 93 3.56 19.41 -3.74
N GLY A 94 2.41 19.83 -3.21
CA GLY A 94 1.63 20.94 -3.79
C GLY A 94 1.22 20.71 -5.25
N TYR A 95 1.01 19.44 -5.64
CA TYR A 95 0.68 19.08 -7.02
C TYR A 95 -0.74 19.47 -7.41
N GLU A 96 -0.93 19.79 -8.68
CA GLU A 96 -2.26 20.03 -9.23
C GLU A 96 -3.17 18.82 -9.01
N GLY A 97 -4.34 19.03 -8.41
CA GLY A 97 -5.27 17.96 -8.04
C GLY A 97 -4.74 17.02 -6.94
N ALA A 98 -3.64 17.38 -6.26
CA ALA A 98 -2.88 16.50 -5.36
C ALA A 98 -2.43 15.19 -6.04
N ILE A 99 -2.15 15.23 -7.35
CA ILE A 99 -1.71 14.10 -8.16
C ILE A 99 -0.21 14.20 -8.44
N GLY A 100 0.56 13.30 -7.86
CA GLY A 100 2.01 13.26 -8.04
C GLY A 100 2.43 12.88 -9.47
N PRO A 101 3.67 13.18 -9.87
CA PRO A 101 4.18 12.90 -11.23
C PRO A 101 4.03 11.43 -11.64
N TRP A 102 4.16 10.52 -10.70
CA TRP A 102 4.03 9.07 -10.92
C TRP A 102 2.61 8.59 -11.26
N ALA A 103 1.60 9.44 -11.05
CA ALA A 103 0.20 9.13 -11.26
C ALA A 103 -0.45 9.97 -12.39
N ARG A 104 0.30 10.87 -13.03
CA ARG A 104 -0.23 11.78 -14.06
C ARG A 104 -0.74 11.05 -15.30
N ASP A 105 -0.08 9.98 -15.70
CA ASP A 105 -0.48 9.20 -16.87
C ASP A 105 -1.85 8.57 -16.66
N GLU A 106 -2.17 8.14 -15.43
CA GLU A 106 -3.47 7.59 -15.07
C GLU A 106 -4.58 8.66 -15.04
N LEU A 107 -4.24 9.92 -14.77
CA LEU A 107 -5.18 11.04 -14.90
C LEU A 107 -5.49 11.34 -16.37
N GLY A 108 -4.52 11.19 -17.26
CA GLY A 108 -4.65 11.47 -18.69
C GLY A 108 -5.11 12.91 -18.99
N SER A 109 -6.16 13.04 -19.80
CA SER A 109 -6.76 14.34 -20.15
C SER A 109 -7.94 14.74 -19.23
N ALA A 110 -8.20 13.99 -18.17
CA ALA A 110 -9.29 14.31 -17.25
C ALA A 110 -9.00 15.59 -16.46
N LYS A 111 -10.06 16.30 -16.06
CA LYS A 111 -9.90 17.46 -15.19
C LYS A 111 -9.34 17.00 -13.84
N PRO A 112 -8.27 17.67 -13.34
CA PRO A 112 -7.73 17.38 -12.01
C PRO A 112 -8.79 17.54 -10.91
N PRO A 113 -8.71 16.73 -9.83
CA PRO A 113 -9.59 16.85 -8.67
C PRO A 113 -9.50 18.24 -8.02
N THR A 114 -10.55 18.62 -7.30
CA THR A 114 -10.48 19.78 -6.40
C THR A 114 -9.58 19.41 -5.22
N VAL A 115 -8.57 20.22 -4.96
CA VAL A 115 -7.66 20.02 -3.80
C VAL A 115 -8.37 20.48 -2.53
N LEU A 116 -8.47 19.57 -1.57
CA LEU A 116 -8.99 19.78 -0.24
C LEU A 116 -7.80 19.97 0.70
N LYS A 117 -7.58 21.20 1.16
CA LYS A 117 -6.43 21.51 2.00
C LYS A 117 -6.66 20.99 3.43
N ASP A 118 -5.69 20.24 3.94
CA ASP A 118 -5.65 19.95 5.38
C ASP A 118 -5.09 21.16 6.12
N THR A 119 -5.92 21.75 6.98
CA THR A 119 -5.53 22.88 7.83
C THR A 119 -5.07 22.45 9.23
N GLY A 120 -4.81 21.16 9.43
CA GLY A 120 -4.48 20.57 10.72
C GLY A 120 -5.69 20.35 11.65
N THR A 121 -6.89 20.66 11.18
CA THR A 121 -8.15 20.44 11.93
C THR A 121 -8.94 19.23 11.41
N GLY A 122 -8.38 18.52 10.46
CA GLY A 122 -8.99 17.39 9.78
C GLY A 122 -9.74 17.76 8.50
N PRO A 123 -10.55 16.83 7.94
CA PRO A 123 -11.20 17.01 6.66
C PRO A 123 -12.12 18.23 6.62
N GLN A 124 -12.04 19.00 5.54
CA GLN A 124 -12.87 20.18 5.29
C GLN A 124 -14.30 19.74 4.90
N THR A 125 -15.11 19.41 5.90
CA THR A 125 -16.41 18.75 5.74
C THR A 125 -17.37 19.51 4.81
N GLU A 126 -17.39 20.85 4.90
CA GLU A 126 -18.27 21.68 4.06
C GLU A 126 -17.81 21.67 2.58
N GLU A 127 -16.51 21.73 2.33
CA GLU A 127 -15.96 21.64 0.98
C GLU A 127 -16.21 20.27 0.37
N ILE A 128 -16.05 19.20 1.17
CA ILE A 128 -16.36 17.83 0.73
C ILE A 128 -17.85 17.71 0.39
N ALA A 129 -18.75 18.20 1.24
CA ALA A 129 -20.19 18.15 1.00
C ALA A 129 -20.59 18.94 -0.26
N ALA A 130 -19.96 20.09 -0.53
CA ALA A 130 -20.18 20.88 -1.74
C ALA A 130 -19.84 20.11 -3.03
N LEU A 131 -18.92 19.17 -2.98
CA LEU A 131 -18.59 18.26 -4.07
C LEU A 131 -19.65 17.18 -4.31
N ARG A 132 -20.64 17.03 -3.42
CA ARG A 132 -21.73 16.05 -3.50
C ARG A 132 -21.21 14.64 -3.79
N PRO A 133 -20.33 14.08 -2.96
CA PRO A 133 -19.79 12.74 -3.18
C PRO A 133 -20.88 11.67 -3.02
N ASP A 134 -20.73 10.57 -3.76
CA ASP A 134 -21.46 9.33 -3.55
C ASP A 134 -20.60 8.26 -2.88
N LEU A 135 -19.31 8.54 -2.67
CA LEU A 135 -18.37 7.77 -1.87
C LEU A 135 -17.26 8.68 -1.32
N VAL A 136 -16.95 8.52 -0.04
CA VAL A 136 -15.76 9.10 0.59
C VAL A 136 -14.82 7.96 0.99
N LEU A 137 -13.56 8.04 0.56
CA LEU A 137 -12.49 7.13 0.93
C LEU A 137 -11.60 7.80 1.98
N ALA A 138 -11.34 7.12 3.08
CA ALA A 138 -10.49 7.55 4.18
C ALA A 138 -9.70 6.34 4.72
N VAL A 139 -9.04 5.61 3.80
CA VAL A 139 -8.40 4.33 4.10
C VAL A 139 -7.01 4.53 4.70
N TYR A 140 -6.21 5.44 4.13
CA TYR A 140 -4.88 5.74 4.63
C TYR A 140 -4.87 7.11 5.32
N GLY A 141 -5.00 7.10 6.65
CA GLY A 141 -5.04 8.34 7.45
C GLY A 141 -5.41 8.05 8.90
N GLY A 142 -5.68 9.12 9.65
CA GLY A 142 -6.08 9.10 11.06
C GLY A 142 -7.47 9.69 11.27
N LEU A 143 -8.48 9.37 10.42
CA LEU A 143 -9.83 9.89 10.56
C LEU A 143 -10.39 9.57 11.96
N THR A 144 -10.86 10.58 12.70
CA THR A 144 -11.48 10.38 14.01
C THR A 144 -12.92 9.88 13.87
N LYS A 145 -13.50 9.37 14.97
CA LYS A 145 -14.88 8.92 14.99
C LYS A 145 -15.87 10.04 14.69
N GLU A 146 -15.65 11.22 15.28
CA GLU A 146 -16.51 12.39 15.04
C GLU A 146 -16.46 12.86 13.58
N GLN A 147 -15.27 12.85 12.99
CA GLN A 147 -15.09 13.18 11.56
C GLN A 147 -15.81 12.16 10.69
N TYR A 148 -15.65 10.85 10.98
CA TYR A 148 -16.36 9.77 10.29
C TYR A 148 -17.89 9.95 10.38
N GLU A 149 -18.43 10.16 11.57
CA GLU A 149 -19.86 10.37 11.79
C GLU A 149 -20.37 11.60 11.05
N THR A 150 -19.59 12.66 10.97
CA THR A 150 -19.95 13.89 10.26
C THR A 150 -20.00 13.67 8.76
N LEU A 151 -18.98 13.05 8.15
CA LEU A 151 -18.94 12.72 6.74
C LEU A 151 -20.05 11.72 6.36
N SER A 152 -20.33 10.76 7.22
CA SER A 152 -21.38 9.72 7.01
C SER A 152 -22.80 10.27 6.94
N LYS A 153 -23.04 11.54 7.34
CA LYS A 153 -24.37 12.17 7.22
C LYS A 153 -24.77 12.45 5.78
N PHE A 154 -23.81 12.55 4.85
CA PHE A 154 -24.12 12.91 3.47
C PHE A 154 -23.54 11.97 2.40
N ALA A 155 -22.64 11.05 2.76
CA ALA A 155 -22.11 10.04 1.83
C ALA A 155 -21.67 8.78 2.56
N PRO A 156 -21.68 7.60 1.92
CA PRO A 156 -20.98 6.42 2.42
C PRO A 156 -19.49 6.71 2.62
N VAL A 157 -18.93 6.33 3.78
CA VAL A 157 -17.51 6.55 4.12
C VAL A 157 -16.83 5.21 4.35
N VAL A 158 -15.80 4.88 3.58
CA VAL A 158 -14.93 3.74 3.83
C VAL A 158 -13.74 4.24 4.63
N ALA A 159 -13.75 3.95 5.93
CA ALA A 159 -12.64 4.28 6.82
C ALA A 159 -11.57 3.17 6.83
N GLN A 160 -10.48 3.45 7.51
CA GLN A 160 -9.37 2.53 7.75
C GLN A 160 -9.84 1.20 8.37
N PRO A 161 -9.31 0.04 7.93
CA PRO A 161 -9.54 -1.24 8.58
C PRO A 161 -9.07 -1.22 10.05
N LYS A 162 -9.82 -1.89 10.94
CA LYS A 162 -9.58 -1.86 12.39
C LYS A 162 -8.30 -2.56 12.85
N GLU A 163 -7.76 -3.42 12.00
CA GLU A 163 -6.56 -4.22 12.27
C GLU A 163 -5.24 -3.46 12.10
N TYR A 164 -5.30 -2.22 11.63
CA TYR A 164 -4.11 -1.38 11.43
C TYR A 164 -4.19 -0.11 12.27
N ASN A 165 -3.02 0.35 12.72
CA ASN A 165 -2.87 1.66 13.34
C ASN A 165 -3.09 2.79 12.32
N ASP A 166 -3.32 3.99 12.79
CA ASP A 166 -3.42 5.16 11.93
C ASP A 166 -2.12 5.30 11.11
N PHE A 167 -2.25 5.59 9.82
CA PHE A 167 -1.15 5.64 8.85
C PHE A 167 -0.38 4.31 8.64
N GLY A 168 -0.87 3.19 9.20
CA GLY A 168 -0.22 1.88 9.12
C GLY A 168 -0.81 0.91 8.09
N VAL A 169 -1.81 1.30 7.31
CA VAL A 169 -2.44 0.41 6.32
C VAL A 169 -1.44 0.09 5.19
N PRO A 170 -1.14 -1.20 4.92
CA PRO A 170 -0.28 -1.57 3.81
C PRO A 170 -0.87 -1.16 2.47
N TRP A 171 -0.04 -0.72 1.52
CA TRP A 171 -0.47 -0.29 0.19
C TRP A 171 -1.27 -1.37 -0.57
N GLN A 172 -0.94 -2.65 -0.37
CA GLN A 172 -1.67 -3.79 -0.93
C GLN A 172 -3.11 -3.79 -0.43
N ARG A 173 -3.28 -3.65 0.88
CA ARG A 173 -4.59 -3.66 1.53
C ARG A 173 -5.39 -2.42 1.16
N GLN A 174 -4.77 -1.25 1.13
CA GLN A 174 -5.37 -0.01 0.65
C GLN A 174 -5.93 -0.17 -0.78
N THR A 175 -5.08 -0.65 -1.70
CA THR A 175 -5.46 -0.86 -3.11
C THR A 175 -6.62 -1.85 -3.26
N GLU A 176 -6.56 -3.00 -2.57
CA GLU A 176 -7.62 -4.02 -2.62
C GLU A 176 -8.94 -3.55 -2.00
N LEU A 177 -8.86 -2.79 -0.90
CA LEU A 177 -10.04 -2.24 -0.24
C LEU A 177 -10.74 -1.21 -1.12
N ILE A 178 -9.98 -0.27 -1.70
CA ILE A 178 -10.49 0.71 -2.65
C ILE A 178 -11.06 0.02 -3.89
N GLY A 179 -10.36 -0.99 -4.43
CA GLY A 179 -10.89 -1.78 -5.53
C GLY A 179 -12.19 -2.51 -5.20
N THR A 180 -12.34 -2.99 -3.97
CA THR A 180 -13.59 -3.58 -3.48
C THR A 180 -14.70 -2.53 -3.41
N ALA A 181 -14.39 -1.33 -2.88
CA ALA A 181 -15.33 -0.21 -2.80
C ALA A 181 -15.81 0.27 -4.18
N LEU A 182 -14.96 0.17 -5.19
CA LEU A 182 -15.28 0.56 -6.57
C LEU A 182 -15.87 -0.58 -7.42
N GLY A 183 -16.11 -1.77 -6.85
CA GLY A 183 -16.59 -2.94 -7.59
C GLY A 183 -15.53 -3.54 -8.54
N GLN A 184 -14.24 -3.23 -8.34
CA GLN A 184 -13.12 -3.62 -9.20
C GLN A 184 -12.09 -4.51 -8.48
N LYS A 185 -12.54 -5.38 -7.59
CA LYS A 185 -11.69 -6.23 -6.74
C LYS A 185 -10.67 -7.05 -7.55
N ALA A 186 -11.06 -7.58 -8.71
CA ALA A 186 -10.16 -8.37 -9.56
C ALA A 186 -9.01 -7.50 -10.10
N LYS A 187 -9.33 -6.33 -10.67
CA LYS A 187 -8.33 -5.38 -11.18
C LYS A 187 -7.38 -4.91 -10.08
N ALA A 188 -7.88 -4.62 -8.88
CA ALA A 188 -7.04 -4.24 -7.75
C ALA A 188 -6.03 -5.33 -7.38
N LYS A 189 -6.44 -6.60 -7.36
CA LYS A 189 -5.53 -7.73 -7.12
C LYS A 189 -4.46 -7.87 -8.21
N GLU A 190 -4.80 -7.64 -9.46
CA GLU A 190 -3.84 -7.64 -10.57
C GLU A 190 -2.81 -6.53 -10.43
N LEU A 191 -3.24 -5.31 -10.08
CA LEU A 191 -2.35 -4.19 -9.80
C LEU A 191 -1.39 -4.51 -8.65
N VAL A 192 -1.91 -5.02 -7.54
CA VAL A 192 -1.08 -5.44 -6.39
C VAL A 192 -0.06 -6.50 -6.80
N LYS A 193 -0.50 -7.54 -7.53
CA LYS A 193 0.38 -8.60 -8.04
C LYS A 193 1.47 -8.04 -8.97
N GLY A 194 1.14 -7.06 -9.80
CA GLY A 194 2.10 -6.37 -10.68
C GLY A 194 3.25 -5.75 -9.88
N VAL A 195 2.92 -4.88 -8.93
CA VAL A 195 3.93 -4.21 -8.09
C VAL A 195 4.72 -5.21 -7.23
N GLN A 196 4.06 -6.22 -6.65
CA GLN A 196 4.76 -7.29 -5.93
C GLN A 196 5.73 -8.07 -6.84
N THR A 197 5.42 -8.18 -8.12
CA THR A 197 6.34 -8.81 -9.08
C THR A 197 7.55 -7.92 -9.31
N THR A 198 7.38 -6.59 -9.40
CA THR A 198 8.50 -5.64 -9.48
C THR A 198 9.41 -5.77 -8.25
N PHE A 199 8.88 -5.82 -7.03
CA PHE A 199 9.68 -6.06 -5.82
C PHE A 199 10.50 -7.35 -5.90
N ARG A 200 9.88 -8.46 -6.31
CA ARG A 200 10.58 -9.75 -6.45
C ARG A 200 11.69 -9.69 -7.52
N THR A 201 11.44 -9.01 -8.63
CA THR A 201 12.43 -8.84 -9.68
C THR A 201 13.63 -8.06 -9.17
N VAL A 202 13.40 -6.90 -8.54
CA VAL A 202 14.46 -6.07 -7.95
C VAL A 202 15.24 -6.86 -6.88
N ALA A 203 14.56 -7.57 -5.98
CA ALA A 203 15.23 -8.39 -4.97
C ALA A 203 16.10 -9.51 -5.59
N ALA A 204 15.63 -10.13 -6.67
CA ALA A 204 16.40 -11.16 -7.38
C ALA A 204 17.62 -10.59 -8.12
N GLU A 205 17.54 -9.37 -8.65
CA GLU A 205 18.64 -8.65 -9.28
C GLU A 205 19.69 -8.17 -8.26
N HIS A 206 19.30 -8.00 -7.00
CA HIS A 206 20.14 -7.51 -5.91
C HIS A 206 20.17 -8.49 -4.72
N PRO A 207 20.77 -9.67 -4.84
CA PRO A 207 20.77 -10.70 -3.79
C PRO A 207 21.45 -10.24 -2.47
N ALA A 208 22.26 -9.18 -2.51
CA ALA A 208 22.86 -8.57 -1.32
C ALA A 208 21.85 -7.88 -0.39
N PHE A 209 20.61 -7.64 -0.84
CA PHE A 209 19.55 -7.10 0.02
C PHE A 209 19.07 -8.12 1.06
N ALA A 210 19.13 -9.42 0.70
CA ALA A 210 18.61 -10.49 1.54
C ALA A 210 19.35 -10.59 2.88
N GLY A 211 18.71 -10.14 3.94
CA GLY A 211 19.21 -10.19 5.31
C GLY A 211 20.18 -9.06 5.68
N ALA A 212 20.47 -8.12 4.79
CA ALA A 212 21.15 -6.87 5.16
C ALA A 212 20.22 -6.01 6.03
N ASP A 213 20.77 -5.30 7.00
CA ASP A 213 20.01 -4.41 7.87
C ASP A 213 19.85 -3.03 7.21
N ALA A 214 18.62 -2.51 7.22
CA ALA A 214 18.36 -1.15 6.74
C ALA A 214 17.25 -0.45 7.53
N VAL A 215 17.30 0.89 7.57
CA VAL A 215 16.26 1.74 8.14
C VAL A 215 15.94 2.92 7.24
N MET A 216 14.73 3.47 7.38
CA MET A 216 14.38 4.80 6.92
C MET A 216 14.21 5.73 8.11
N ALA A 217 14.72 6.94 8.01
CA ALA A 217 14.70 7.91 9.10
C ALA A 217 14.61 9.35 8.59
N THR A 218 14.28 10.27 9.49
CA THR A 218 14.29 11.73 9.27
C THR A 218 15.11 12.38 10.38
N PRO A 219 16.09 13.24 10.08
CA PRO A 219 16.82 13.95 11.11
C PRO A 219 15.94 15.01 11.78
N CYS A 220 15.91 15.00 13.10
CA CYS A 220 15.23 15.99 13.92
C CYS A 220 16.10 16.32 15.14
N ASP A 221 15.56 16.77 16.26
CA ASP A 221 16.34 16.83 17.52
C ASP A 221 16.54 15.40 18.07
N GLY A 222 17.53 14.71 17.54
CA GLY A 222 17.74 13.27 17.52
C GLY A 222 17.48 12.74 16.11
N SER A 223 16.86 11.57 15.98
CA SER A 223 16.43 10.99 14.70
C SER A 223 15.06 10.36 14.85
N PHE A 224 14.13 10.70 13.97
CA PHE A 224 12.87 9.96 13.89
C PHE A 224 13.07 8.76 12.98
N VAL A 225 12.88 7.55 13.51
CA VAL A 225 13.05 6.30 12.77
C VAL A 225 11.70 5.66 12.56
N PHE A 226 11.45 5.21 11.32
CA PHE A 226 10.21 4.52 10.94
C PHE A 226 10.31 3.04 11.31
N GLY A 227 9.28 2.52 12.01
CA GLY A 227 9.18 1.14 12.46
C GLY A 227 8.49 0.21 11.47
N SER A 228 8.33 -1.07 11.83
CA SER A 228 7.70 -2.09 10.98
C SER A 228 6.23 -1.77 10.63
N GLN A 229 5.56 -0.93 11.41
CA GLN A 229 4.19 -0.50 11.14
C GLN A 229 4.10 0.57 10.04
N ASP A 230 5.21 1.25 9.74
CA ASP A 230 5.25 2.29 8.72
C ASP A 230 5.36 1.68 7.31
N PRO A 231 4.58 2.16 6.33
CA PRO A 231 4.67 1.70 4.95
C PRO A 231 6.04 1.87 4.32
N ARG A 232 6.80 2.91 4.69
CA ARG A 232 8.16 3.17 4.16
C ARG A 232 9.15 2.08 4.57
N SER A 233 9.13 1.66 5.83
CA SER A 233 9.97 0.54 6.30
C SER A 233 9.59 -0.78 5.63
N ARG A 234 8.31 -0.97 5.30
CA ARG A 234 7.87 -2.14 4.55
C ARG A 234 8.42 -2.19 3.12
N VAL A 235 8.77 -1.05 2.51
CA VAL A 235 9.48 -1.04 1.21
C VAL A 235 10.82 -1.76 1.34
N LEU A 236 11.57 -1.51 2.42
CA LEU A 236 12.85 -2.18 2.67
C LEU A 236 12.65 -3.68 2.91
N THR A 237 11.68 -4.07 3.75
CA THR A 237 11.43 -5.49 4.03
C THR A 237 10.87 -6.25 2.82
N ASP A 238 10.06 -5.61 1.97
CA ASP A 238 9.58 -6.18 0.71
C ASP A 238 10.72 -6.41 -0.32
N LEU A 239 11.84 -5.66 -0.19
CA LEU A 239 13.07 -5.86 -0.96
C LEU A 239 13.99 -6.95 -0.38
N GLY A 240 13.72 -7.44 0.84
CA GLY A 240 14.50 -8.48 1.50
C GLY A 240 15.42 -8.00 2.62
N PHE A 241 15.46 -6.70 2.90
CA PHE A 241 16.17 -6.17 4.06
C PHE A 241 15.52 -6.58 5.38
N THR A 242 16.28 -6.54 6.46
CA THR A 242 15.77 -6.66 7.84
C THR A 242 15.82 -5.30 8.53
N LEU A 243 14.91 -5.08 9.46
CA LEU A 243 14.99 -3.93 10.37
C LEU A 243 15.80 -4.31 11.61
N PRO A 244 16.49 -3.37 12.28
CA PRO A 244 17.21 -3.66 13.53
C PRO A 244 16.30 -4.35 14.56
N ALA A 245 16.78 -5.44 15.15
CA ALA A 245 16.00 -6.34 16.01
C ALA A 245 15.31 -5.66 17.21
N ASP A 246 15.90 -4.56 17.72
CA ASP A 246 15.38 -3.81 18.85
C ASP A 246 14.56 -2.59 18.47
N LEU A 247 14.42 -2.31 17.18
CA LEU A 247 13.75 -1.09 16.70
C LEU A 247 12.30 -1.01 17.19
N ASP A 248 11.51 -2.05 16.94
CA ASP A 248 10.09 -2.08 17.35
C ASP A 248 9.91 -2.16 18.87
N LYS A 249 10.91 -2.61 19.63
CA LYS A 249 10.86 -2.54 21.10
C LYS A 249 10.93 -1.10 21.61
N VAL A 250 11.60 -0.23 20.87
CA VAL A 250 11.72 1.20 21.21
C VAL A 250 10.51 1.97 20.69
N ILE A 251 10.00 1.62 19.50
CA ILE A 251 8.89 2.31 18.85
C ILE A 251 7.54 1.89 19.45
N GLY A 252 7.39 0.61 19.85
CA GLY A 252 6.12 0.04 20.30
C GLY A 252 5.14 -0.15 19.15
N ASP A 253 3.87 0.20 19.39
CA ASP A 253 2.79 0.03 18.41
C ASP A 253 2.65 1.22 17.42
N GLU A 254 3.53 2.21 17.51
CA GLU A 254 3.49 3.40 16.66
C GLU A 254 4.15 3.13 15.29
N PHE A 255 3.92 4.03 14.32
CA PHE A 255 4.56 3.94 13.00
C PHE A 255 6.05 4.31 13.03
N GLY A 256 6.51 5.02 14.04
CA GLY A 256 7.88 5.44 14.24
C GLY A 256 8.06 6.19 15.56
N ALA A 257 9.30 6.43 15.95
CA ALA A 257 9.60 7.18 17.15
C ALA A 257 10.87 8.03 17.01
N ASN A 258 10.94 9.10 17.79
CA ASN A 258 12.20 9.81 18.03
C ASN A 258 13.09 8.93 18.89
N ILE A 259 14.24 8.53 18.36
CA ILE A 259 15.26 7.83 19.14
C ILE A 259 16.19 8.87 19.77
N SER A 260 16.54 8.65 21.04
CA SER A 260 17.49 9.50 21.75
C SER A 260 18.90 9.34 21.18
N LYS A 261 19.75 10.34 21.44
CA LYS A 261 21.15 10.31 20.99
C LYS A 261 21.94 9.13 21.53
N GLU A 262 21.52 8.56 22.68
CA GLU A 262 22.13 7.37 23.28
C GLU A 262 21.75 6.07 22.54
N ARG A 263 20.68 6.08 21.73
CA ARG A 263 20.22 4.96 20.94
C ARG A 263 20.55 5.09 19.44
N THR A 264 21.57 5.88 19.14
CA THR A 264 22.12 6.00 17.79
C THR A 264 22.60 4.65 17.22
N ASP A 265 22.86 3.66 18.10
CA ASP A 265 23.14 2.27 17.75
C ASP A 265 22.09 1.64 16.80
N LEU A 266 20.82 2.04 16.90
CA LEU A 266 19.74 1.58 15.99
C LEU A 266 19.88 2.07 14.55
N LEU A 267 20.77 3.03 14.30
CA LEU A 267 21.10 3.54 12.96
C LEU A 267 22.35 2.89 12.37
N ASP A 268 23.07 2.05 13.15
CA ASP A 268 24.27 1.35 12.68
C ASP A 268 23.91 0.13 11.84
N THR A 269 23.39 0.39 10.64
CA THR A 269 22.86 -0.60 9.71
C THR A 269 23.77 -0.74 8.47
N ASP A 270 23.44 -1.68 7.59
CA ASP A 270 24.13 -1.84 6.31
C ASP A 270 23.73 -0.75 5.29
N ALA A 271 22.52 -0.15 5.45
CA ALA A 271 22.11 1.02 4.69
C ALA A 271 21.11 1.87 5.50
N THR A 272 21.23 3.20 5.42
CA THR A 272 20.24 4.13 5.99
C THR A 272 19.70 5.05 4.90
N VAL A 273 18.37 5.13 4.80
CA VAL A 273 17.70 6.09 3.91
C VAL A 273 17.19 7.26 4.74
N TRP A 274 17.80 8.40 4.55
CA TRP A 274 17.45 9.65 5.19
C TRP A 274 16.47 10.45 4.33
N ILE A 275 15.27 10.71 4.83
CA ILE A 275 14.32 11.65 4.23
C ILE A 275 14.56 13.00 4.89
N VAL A 276 15.06 13.97 4.11
CA VAL A 276 15.66 15.21 4.62
C VAL A 276 15.09 16.46 3.95
N ALA A 277 15.08 17.57 4.67
CA ALA A 277 14.66 18.86 4.11
C ALA A 277 15.72 19.42 3.14
N ASP A 278 17.00 19.30 3.47
CA ASP A 278 18.13 19.77 2.67
C ASP A 278 19.28 18.76 2.79
N PRO A 279 19.52 17.92 1.74
CA PRO A 279 20.52 16.85 1.79
C PRO A 279 21.88 17.31 2.30
N ALA A 280 22.46 18.35 1.74
CA ALA A 280 23.82 18.79 2.10
C ALA A 280 23.92 19.35 3.55
N LYS A 281 22.87 20.04 4.00
CA LYS A 281 22.86 20.57 5.37
C LYS A 281 22.60 19.49 6.40
N ASP A 282 21.72 18.55 6.11
CA ASP A 282 21.31 17.52 7.05
C ASP A 282 22.40 16.43 7.15
N GLU A 283 23.05 16.03 6.03
CA GLU A 283 24.28 15.25 6.03
C GLU A 283 25.34 15.92 6.94
N GLY A 284 25.67 17.19 6.70
CA GLY A 284 26.63 17.90 7.52
C GLY A 284 26.23 18.10 8.99
N LYS A 285 24.95 17.97 9.37
CA LYS A 285 24.53 17.92 10.79
C LYS A 285 24.78 16.55 11.40
N LEU A 286 24.49 15.49 10.66
CA LEU A 286 24.74 14.11 11.08
C LEU A 286 26.22 13.86 11.27
N ASP A 287 27.07 14.27 10.35
CA ASP A 287 28.54 14.15 10.41
C ASP A 287 29.15 14.87 11.62
N ARG A 288 28.54 15.98 12.07
CA ARG A 288 28.99 16.70 13.26
C ARG A 288 28.53 16.08 14.58
N ASN A 289 27.63 15.09 14.53
CA ASN A 289 27.27 14.30 15.69
C ASN A 289 28.30 13.17 15.90
N PRO A 290 29.18 13.22 16.92
CA PRO A 290 30.25 12.24 17.06
C PRO A 290 29.73 10.82 17.28
N LEU A 291 28.56 10.65 17.89
CA LEU A 291 27.96 9.34 18.09
C LEU A 291 27.47 8.74 16.78
N TYR A 292 26.98 9.55 15.86
CA TYR A 292 26.54 9.10 14.54
C TYR A 292 27.74 8.89 13.59
N ALA A 293 28.66 9.85 13.54
CA ALA A 293 29.86 9.77 12.70
C ALA A 293 30.77 8.56 13.01
N ASP A 294 30.64 7.99 14.22
CA ASP A 294 31.38 6.79 14.63
C ASP A 294 30.73 5.47 14.13
N LEU A 295 29.47 5.51 13.67
CA LEU A 295 28.77 4.34 13.14
C LEU A 295 29.41 3.82 11.84
N LYS A 296 29.27 2.52 11.59
CA LYS A 296 29.73 1.87 10.35
C LYS A 296 29.05 2.46 9.13
N VAL A 297 27.74 2.72 9.20
CA VAL A 297 26.96 3.28 8.09
C VAL A 297 27.51 4.62 7.62
N ALA A 298 27.84 5.53 8.55
CA ALA A 298 28.42 6.84 8.25
C ALA A 298 29.87 6.73 7.75
N LYS A 299 30.74 5.95 8.45
CA LYS A 299 32.15 5.76 8.07
C LYS A 299 32.36 5.13 6.70
N GLN A 300 31.36 4.43 6.17
CA GLN A 300 31.42 3.71 4.91
C GLN A 300 30.55 4.35 3.80
N ASP A 301 30.05 5.57 4.02
CA ASP A 301 29.18 6.31 3.07
C ASP A 301 28.00 5.46 2.56
N ARG A 302 27.32 4.71 3.47
CA ARG A 302 26.21 3.79 3.16
C ARG A 302 24.85 4.43 3.35
N GLU A 303 24.76 5.71 3.05
CA GLU A 303 23.59 6.55 3.30
C GLU A 303 23.00 7.03 1.99
N VAL A 304 21.67 7.04 1.93
CA VAL A 304 20.89 7.63 0.84
C VAL A 304 20.17 8.85 1.40
N TYR A 305 20.45 10.04 0.89
CA TYR A 305 19.80 11.28 1.31
C TYR A 305 18.73 11.70 0.31
N VAL A 306 17.46 11.51 0.64
CA VAL A 306 16.31 11.83 -0.21
C VAL A 306 15.70 13.14 0.23
N LYS A 307 15.71 14.16 -0.65
CA LYS A 307 15.07 15.43 -0.36
C LYS A 307 13.55 15.26 -0.27
N GLU A 308 12.97 15.55 0.89
CA GLU A 308 11.55 15.37 1.19
C GLU A 308 10.62 16.06 0.16
N SER A 309 10.96 17.30 -0.23
CA SER A 309 10.16 18.10 -1.17
C SER A 309 10.39 17.77 -2.65
N SER A 310 11.28 16.83 -2.98
CA SER A 310 11.45 16.37 -4.36
C SER A 310 10.35 15.41 -4.80
N ASP A 311 10.16 15.22 -6.12
CA ASP A 311 9.24 14.21 -6.63
C ASP A 311 9.55 12.81 -6.09
N TYR A 312 10.85 12.49 -5.96
CA TYR A 312 11.28 11.22 -5.38
C TYR A 312 10.96 11.12 -3.87
N GLY A 313 11.21 12.19 -3.10
CA GLY A 313 10.87 12.25 -1.67
C GLY A 313 9.37 12.13 -1.42
N ASN A 314 8.57 12.76 -2.26
CA ASN A 314 7.12 12.62 -2.20
C ASN A 314 6.66 11.20 -2.59
N ALA A 315 7.27 10.58 -3.60
CA ALA A 315 6.92 9.22 -4.02
C ALA A 315 7.27 8.17 -2.96
N ILE A 316 8.46 8.24 -2.36
CA ILE A 316 8.89 7.32 -1.29
C ILE A 316 8.06 7.48 -0.02
N SER A 317 7.53 8.69 0.23
CA SER A 317 6.63 8.95 1.36
C SER A 317 5.21 8.47 1.09
N SER A 318 4.77 8.41 -0.16
CA SER A 318 3.40 8.05 -0.52
C SER A 318 3.13 6.55 -0.42
N VAL A 319 4.06 5.69 -0.78
CA VAL A 319 3.98 4.22 -0.74
C VAL A 319 2.65 3.68 -1.30
N THR A 320 2.39 3.95 -2.58
CA THR A 320 1.16 3.53 -3.26
C THR A 320 1.44 2.58 -4.41
N VAL A 321 0.38 1.97 -4.94
CA VAL A 321 0.45 1.12 -6.14
C VAL A 321 1.06 1.84 -7.35
N LEU A 322 0.96 3.17 -7.45
CA LEU A 322 1.52 3.98 -8.53
C LEU A 322 2.91 4.55 -8.18
N SER A 323 3.12 4.99 -6.93
CA SER A 323 4.40 5.59 -6.53
C SER A 323 5.52 4.57 -6.37
N LEU A 324 5.21 3.33 -6.02
CA LEU A 324 6.21 2.29 -5.75
C LEU A 324 7.10 1.94 -6.94
N PRO A 325 6.61 1.72 -8.18
CA PRO A 325 7.48 1.51 -9.32
C PRO A 325 8.46 2.68 -9.53
N TYR A 326 7.95 3.92 -9.45
CA TYR A 326 8.75 5.13 -9.55
C TYR A 326 9.83 5.23 -8.46
N THR A 327 9.49 4.83 -7.24
CA THR A 327 10.41 4.79 -6.09
C THR A 327 11.47 3.73 -6.29
N LEU A 328 11.10 2.51 -6.68
CA LEU A 328 12.01 1.38 -6.83
C LEU A 328 13.07 1.62 -7.91
N ASP A 329 12.70 2.21 -9.05
CA ASP A 329 13.64 2.56 -10.11
C ASP A 329 14.80 3.46 -9.63
N ARG A 330 14.57 4.24 -8.55
CA ARG A 330 15.54 5.18 -7.98
C ARG A 330 16.24 4.62 -6.75
N LEU A 331 15.47 4.01 -5.86
CA LEU A 331 15.96 3.52 -4.57
C LEU A 331 16.83 2.25 -4.72
N ALA A 332 16.45 1.32 -5.60
CA ALA A 332 17.15 0.05 -5.72
C ALA A 332 18.63 0.20 -6.09
N PRO A 333 19.04 1.00 -7.10
CA PRO A 333 20.47 1.18 -7.40
C PRO A 333 21.24 1.86 -6.27
N GLN A 334 20.61 2.74 -5.49
CA GLN A 334 21.24 3.41 -4.34
C GLN A 334 21.47 2.43 -3.19
N LEU A 335 20.46 1.62 -2.86
CA LEU A 335 20.59 0.56 -1.86
C LEU A 335 21.62 -0.50 -2.29
N ALA A 336 21.65 -0.84 -3.58
CA ALA A 336 22.65 -1.79 -4.11
C ALA A 336 24.08 -1.28 -3.92
N ALA A 337 24.32 0.01 -4.14
CA ALA A 337 25.62 0.63 -3.89
C ALA A 337 25.96 0.67 -2.38
N ALA A 338 24.95 0.92 -1.53
CA ALA A 338 25.16 0.95 -0.08
C ALA A 338 25.58 -0.42 0.49
N VAL A 339 25.05 -1.53 -0.04
CA VAL A 339 25.28 -2.88 0.50
C VAL A 339 26.17 -3.77 -0.36
N ASP A 340 26.96 -3.20 -1.28
CA ASP A 340 27.82 -3.98 -2.20
C ASP A 340 29.06 -4.57 -1.53
N GLY A 341 29.28 -4.31 -0.25
CA GLY A 341 30.43 -4.77 0.54
C GLY A 341 31.75 -4.06 0.21
N LYS A 342 31.73 -3.02 -0.61
CA LYS A 342 32.92 -2.27 -1.04
C LYS A 342 32.90 -0.86 -0.46
N PRO A 343 33.66 -0.56 0.60
CA PRO A 343 33.69 0.76 1.22
C PRO A 343 34.09 1.92 0.29
N ALA A 344 34.70 1.59 -0.88
CA ALA A 344 35.07 2.59 -1.88
C ALA A 344 33.92 2.96 -2.84
N THR A 345 32.80 2.20 -2.84
CA THR A 345 31.63 2.54 -3.66
C THR A 345 30.87 3.66 -2.98
N ARG A 346 30.82 4.80 -3.64
CA ARG A 346 30.00 5.92 -3.14
C ARG A 346 28.57 5.76 -3.60
N VAL A 347 27.62 5.90 -2.68
CA VAL A 347 26.20 5.93 -3.03
C VAL A 347 25.90 7.20 -3.82
N ALA A 348 25.40 7.04 -5.05
CA ALA A 348 24.97 8.18 -5.83
C ALA A 348 23.74 8.82 -5.19
N GLN A 349 23.88 10.06 -4.74
CA GLN A 349 22.76 10.77 -4.14
C GLN A 349 21.73 11.17 -5.21
N PRO A 350 20.43 11.21 -4.87
CA PRO A 350 19.38 11.63 -5.80
C PRO A 350 19.64 13.05 -6.29
N ALA A 351 19.32 13.30 -7.56
CA ALA A 351 19.29 14.68 -8.06
C ALA A 351 18.23 15.46 -7.27
N SER A 352 18.62 16.63 -6.77
CA SER A 352 17.80 17.54 -5.95
C SER A 352 16.60 18.10 -6.71
#